data_65d34122450f1c969bb1f6b4e0122b73
#
_entry.id   65d34122450f1c969bb1f6b4e0122b73
#
_cell.length_a   1.000
_cell.length_b   1.000
_cell.length_c   1.000
_cell.angle_alpha   90.00
_cell.angle_beta   90.00
_cell.angle_gamma   90.00
#
_symmetry.space_group_name_H-M   'P 1'
#
loop_
_entity.id
_entity.type
_entity.pdbx_description
1 polymer ?
#
loop_
_entity_poly.entity_id
_entity_poly.type
_entity_poly.pdbx_seq_one_letter_code
_entity_poly.pdbx_strand_id
1 'polypeptide(L)'
;MLDLSYMFKDMTKTNIERTEKRLNRFNGESVMLTPTEARIHDEIFMHELMATVEDKTLGTGASKHWDQMRKRLDWFMKNNAKAYMVLLD
;
A
#
# COMPACT_ATOMS: atom_id res chain seq x y z
N MET A 1 26.09 -23.81 10.58
CA MET A 1 25.32 -23.96 10.42
C MET A 1 24.58 -23.14 10.00
N LEU A 2 24.04 -23.43 9.26
CA LEU A 2 23.35 -22.58 8.92
C LEU A 2 22.30 -22.44 9.74
N ASP A 3 22.28 -21.48 10.37
CA ASP A 3 21.28 -21.22 11.25
C ASP A 3 20.18 -20.63 10.49
N LEU A 4 19.10 -21.32 10.45
CA LEU A 4 17.98 -20.84 9.69
C LEU A 4 17.36 -19.60 10.29
N SER A 5 17.40 -19.48 11.59
CA SER A 5 16.83 -18.26 12.16
C SER A 5 17.70 -17.07 11.79
N TYR A 6 18.97 -17.29 11.63
CA TYR A 6 19.83 -16.25 11.14
C TYR A 6 19.43 -15.84 9.73
N MET A 7 19.14 -16.82 8.89
CA MET A 7 18.73 -16.52 7.54
C MET A 7 17.41 -15.81 7.49
N PHE A 8 16.47 -16.23 8.29
CA PHE A 8 15.20 -15.53 8.33
C PHE A 8 15.36 -14.11 8.80
N LYS A 9 16.20 -13.91 9.77
CA LYS A 9 16.42 -12.59 10.25
C LYS A 9 16.99 -11.71 9.17
N ASP A 10 17.93 -12.20 8.44
CA ASP A 10 18.50 -11.45 7.35
C ASP A 10 17.48 -11.17 6.28
N MET A 11 16.66 -12.15 5.96
CA MET A 11 15.68 -11.97 4.93
C MET A 11 14.66 -10.91 5.30
N THR A 12 14.26 -10.88 6.55
CA THR A 12 13.27 -9.90 6.95
C THR A 12 13.83 -8.50 7.04
N LYS A 13 15.12 -8.39 7.26
CA LYS A 13 15.72 -7.07 7.43
C LYS A 13 16.42 -6.56 6.22
N THR A 14 17.06 -7.43 5.48
CA THR A 14 17.94 -6.98 4.41
C THR A 14 17.45 -7.33 3.05
N ASN A 15 16.58 -8.34 2.94
CA ASN A 15 16.11 -8.74 1.64
C ASN A 15 14.85 -8.04 1.19
N ILE A 16 14.29 -7.21 2.04
CA ILE A 16 13.13 -6.44 1.66
C ILE A 16 13.65 -5.13 1.12
N GLU A 17 13.87 -5.11 -0.17
CA GLU A 17 14.40 -3.93 -0.81
C GLU A 17 13.29 -3.10 -1.41
N ARG A 18 13.54 -1.81 -1.46
CA ARG A 18 12.60 -0.89 -2.06
C ARG A 18 12.93 -0.76 -3.53
N THR A 19 12.27 -1.58 -4.32
CA THR A 19 12.53 -1.66 -5.75
C THR A 19 11.40 -1.10 -6.60
N GLU A 20 10.25 -0.79 -5.99
CA GLU A 20 9.07 -0.39 -6.73
C GLU A 20 8.83 1.10 -6.58
N LYS A 21 8.92 1.83 -7.67
CA LYS A 21 8.70 3.26 -7.62
C LYS A 21 7.22 3.56 -7.78
N ARG A 22 6.72 4.44 -6.94
CA ARG A 22 5.34 4.93 -7.09
C ARG A 22 5.34 6.44 -6.99
N LEU A 23 4.37 7.06 -7.64
CA LEU A 23 4.26 8.50 -7.74
C LEU A 23 2.98 8.99 -7.11
N ASN A 24 3.07 10.15 -6.49
CA ASN A 24 1.86 10.86 -6.08
C ASN A 24 1.18 11.38 -7.35
N ARG A 25 -0.07 10.99 -7.53
CA ARG A 25 -0.79 11.30 -8.77
C ARG A 25 -1.10 12.78 -8.93
N PHE A 26 -0.97 13.55 -7.87
CA PHE A 26 -1.30 14.97 -7.93
C PHE A 26 -0.08 15.86 -8.12
N ASN A 27 1.03 15.54 -7.48
CA ASN A 27 2.20 16.42 -7.52
C ASN A 27 3.43 15.79 -8.14
N GLY A 28 3.39 14.52 -8.48
CA GLY A 28 4.52 13.86 -9.13
C GLY A 28 5.65 13.46 -8.22
N GLU A 29 5.53 13.69 -6.92
CA GLU A 29 6.55 13.23 -6.00
C GLU A 29 6.57 11.71 -5.97
N SER A 30 7.78 11.15 -5.81
CA SER A 30 7.93 9.70 -5.87
C SER A 30 8.62 9.17 -4.64
N VAL A 31 8.41 7.87 -4.43
CA VAL A 31 9.10 7.17 -3.36
C VAL A 31 9.26 5.72 -3.79
N MET A 32 10.34 5.10 -3.31
CA MET A 32 10.59 3.70 -3.59
C MET A 32 9.97 2.84 -2.50
N LEU A 33 9.28 1.79 -2.91
CA LEU A 33 8.56 0.90 -2.01
C LEU A 33 9.06 -0.52 -2.14
N THR A 34 8.84 -1.31 -1.09
CA THR A 34 9.03 -2.75 -1.21
C THR A 34 7.91 -3.31 -2.08
N PRO A 35 8.10 -4.51 -2.63
CA PRO A 35 7.03 -5.12 -3.42
C PRO A 35 5.70 -5.24 -2.66
N THR A 36 5.75 -5.56 -1.37
CA THR A 36 4.53 -5.64 -0.57
C THR A 36 3.87 -4.28 -0.42
N GLU A 37 4.66 -3.25 -0.13
CA GLU A 37 4.13 -1.90 -0.02
C GLU A 37 3.52 -1.45 -1.33
N ALA A 38 4.18 -1.75 -2.44
CA ALA A 38 3.68 -1.37 -3.75
C ALA A 38 2.36 -2.05 -4.06
N ARG A 39 2.25 -3.33 -3.70
CA ARG A 39 1.01 -4.07 -3.91
C ARG A 39 -0.14 -3.45 -3.11
N ILE A 40 0.13 -3.14 -1.85
CA ILE A 40 -0.90 -2.52 -1.01
C ILE A 40 -1.28 -1.15 -1.55
N HIS A 41 -0.28 -0.37 -1.97
CA HIS A 41 -0.53 0.93 -2.59
C HIS A 41 -1.48 0.79 -3.79
N ASP A 42 -1.19 -0.17 -4.66
CA ASP A 42 -1.99 -0.34 -5.86
C ASP A 42 -3.41 -0.82 -5.52
N GLU A 43 -3.52 -1.65 -4.49
CA GLU A 43 -4.84 -2.12 -4.04
C GLU A 43 -5.69 -0.98 -3.46
N ILE A 44 -5.05 -0.01 -2.81
CA ILE A 44 -5.78 1.14 -2.31
C ILE A 44 -6.52 1.84 -3.45
N PHE A 45 -5.82 2.09 -4.55
CA PHE A 45 -6.44 2.77 -5.68
C PHE A 45 -7.42 1.87 -6.41
N MET A 46 -7.17 0.57 -6.45
CA MET A 46 -8.12 -0.37 -7.02
C MET A 46 -9.44 -0.32 -6.25
N HIS A 47 -9.36 -0.37 -4.90
CA HIS A 47 -10.58 -0.33 -4.10
C HIS A 47 -11.27 1.02 -4.20
N GLU A 48 -10.51 2.10 -4.33
CA GLU A 48 -11.11 3.42 -4.55
C GLU A 48 -11.92 3.43 -5.83
N LEU A 49 -11.35 2.90 -6.89
CA LEU A 49 -12.04 2.86 -8.18
C LEU A 49 -13.30 2.01 -8.09
N MET A 50 -13.17 0.81 -7.52
CA MET A 50 -14.31 -0.09 -7.41
C MET A 50 -15.40 0.50 -6.53
N ALA A 51 -15.01 1.15 -5.43
CA ALA A 51 -15.97 1.78 -4.54
C ALA A 51 -16.71 2.91 -5.25
N THR A 52 -15.99 3.69 -6.01
CA THR A 52 -16.61 4.81 -6.76
C THR A 52 -17.63 4.30 -7.77
N VAL A 53 -17.27 3.21 -8.46
CA VAL A 53 -18.19 2.62 -9.44
C VAL A 53 -19.43 2.09 -8.73
N GLU A 54 -19.25 1.38 -7.62
CA GLU A 54 -20.39 0.81 -6.91
C GLU A 54 -21.26 1.87 -6.26
N ASP A 55 -20.68 2.97 -5.81
CA ASP A 55 -21.48 4.05 -5.24
C ASP A 55 -22.46 4.62 -6.25
N LYS A 56 -22.12 4.59 -7.53
CA LYS A 56 -23.01 5.10 -8.57
C LYS A 56 -24.21 4.21 -8.77
N THR A 57 -24.10 2.92 -8.45
CA THR A 57 -25.20 1.98 -8.64
C THR A 57 -25.92 1.65 -7.35
N LEU A 58 -25.19 1.63 -6.21
CA LEU A 58 -25.75 1.21 -4.93
C LEU A 58 -26.04 2.37 -3.99
N GLY A 59 -25.54 3.54 -4.30
CA GLY A 59 -25.68 4.70 -3.42
C GLY A 59 -24.37 5.03 -2.73
N THR A 60 -24.18 6.29 -2.41
CA THR A 60 -22.94 6.79 -1.87
C THR A 60 -22.59 6.11 -0.54
N GLY A 61 -21.41 5.60 -0.46
CA GLY A 61 -20.90 5.00 0.77
C GLY A 61 -21.33 3.57 1.01
N ALA A 62 -22.10 2.98 0.08
CA ALA A 62 -22.62 1.64 0.27
C ALA A 62 -21.62 0.54 -0.07
N SER A 63 -20.56 0.85 -0.80
CA SER A 63 -19.63 -0.16 -1.26
C SER A 63 -18.73 -0.64 -0.13
N LYS A 64 -18.53 -1.95 -0.06
CA LYS A 64 -17.61 -2.54 0.91
C LYS A 64 -16.16 -2.26 0.54
N HIS A 65 -15.90 -1.81 -0.66
CA HIS A 65 -14.54 -1.48 -1.06
C HIS A 65 -13.99 -0.30 -0.27
N TRP A 66 -14.85 0.59 0.25
CA TRP A 66 -14.38 1.67 1.11
C TRP A 66 -13.72 1.12 2.38
N ASP A 67 -14.30 0.07 2.96
CA ASP A 67 -13.70 -0.56 4.14
C ASP A 67 -12.38 -1.23 3.80
N GLN A 68 -12.30 -1.88 2.66
CA GLN A 68 -11.06 -2.52 2.23
C GLN A 68 -9.98 -1.47 1.97
N MET A 69 -10.36 -0.37 1.38
CA MET A 69 -9.44 0.72 1.16
C MET A 69 -8.91 1.28 2.47
N ARG A 70 -9.81 1.50 3.44
CA ARG A 70 -9.43 2.06 4.73
C ARG A 70 -8.46 1.16 5.47
N LYS A 71 -8.69 -0.15 5.42
CA LYS A 71 -7.79 -1.11 6.06
C LYS A 71 -6.39 -1.03 5.48
N ARG A 72 -6.30 -0.87 4.17
CA ARG A 72 -5.02 -0.79 3.49
C ARG A 72 -4.32 0.52 3.73
N LEU A 73 -5.07 1.61 3.79
CA LEU A 73 -4.51 2.91 4.15
C LEU A 73 -3.92 2.86 5.56
N ASP A 74 -4.64 2.24 6.49
CA ASP A 74 -4.18 2.11 7.85
C ASP A 74 -2.92 1.27 7.93
N TRP A 75 -2.90 0.14 7.22
CA TRP A 75 -1.72 -0.70 7.16
C TRP A 75 -0.53 0.09 6.63
N PHE A 76 -0.73 0.81 5.54
CA PHE A 76 0.35 1.54 4.88
C PHE A 76 0.90 2.62 5.82
N MET A 77 0.03 3.35 6.47
CA MET A 77 0.45 4.39 7.38
C MET A 77 1.26 3.82 8.54
N LYS A 78 0.87 2.67 9.05
CA LYS A 78 1.58 2.04 10.16
C LYS A 78 2.90 1.44 9.75
N ASN A 79 3.01 0.95 8.52
CA ASN A 79 4.19 0.25 8.07
C ASN A 79 5.19 1.14 7.36
N ASN A 80 4.74 2.23 6.77
CA ASN A 80 5.63 3.16 6.09
C ASN A 80 5.01 4.55 6.08
N ALA A 81 5.03 5.20 7.23
CA ALA A 81 4.40 6.50 7.38
C ALA A 81 4.98 7.55 6.44
N LYS A 82 6.28 7.49 6.20
CA LYS A 82 6.91 8.47 5.34
C LYS A 82 6.39 8.37 3.91
N ALA A 83 6.31 7.15 3.39
CA ALA A 83 5.79 6.95 2.05
C ALA A 83 4.30 7.30 1.99
N TYR A 84 3.57 7.02 3.07
CA TYR A 84 2.15 7.39 3.12
C TYR A 84 2.01 8.90 2.93
N MET A 85 2.83 9.68 3.59
CA MET A 85 2.75 11.13 3.49
C MET A 85 3.12 11.63 2.10
N VAL A 86 4.04 10.96 1.43
CA VAL A 86 4.41 11.35 0.07
C VAL A 86 3.33 10.98 -0.94
N LEU A 87 2.79 9.78 -0.82
CA LEU A 87 1.96 9.21 -1.88
C LEU A 87 0.46 9.37 -1.64
N LEU A 88 0.05 9.32 -0.39
CA LEU A 88 -1.37 9.15 -0.07
C LEU A 88 -1.95 10.27 0.79
N ASP A 89 -1.13 11.14 1.27
CA ASP A 89 -1.61 12.22 2.12
C ASP A 89 -2.10 13.42 1.33
#